data_c1957ef41e96d3e18d5a03d7a5c675f9
#
_entry.id   c1957ef41e96d3e18d5a03d7a5c675f9
#
_cell.length_a   1.000
_cell.length_b   1.000
_cell.length_c   1.000
_cell.angle_alpha   90.00
_cell.angle_beta   90.00
_cell.angle_gamma   90.00
#
_symmetry.space_group_name_H-M   'P 1'
#
loop_
_entity.id
_entity.type
_entity.pdbx_description
1 polymer ?
#
loop_
_entity_poly.entity_id
_entity_poly.type
_entity_poly.pdbx_seq_one_letter_code
_entity_poly.pdbx_strand_id
1 'polypeptide(L)'
;MPVPPDAEAKGVDQEKKSSKENPESLKKIREFRLKPVEIKEYLDRFVIRQDEAKKVLAVAICDHFNQVRRCLESPGYADREYAKHNILLLGPTGVGKTYLMRCIAKLIGVPFVKADATKFSETGYVGHDVEDLVRDLVKAAEGNIELAQYGIVYLDEVDKIATPAQAAGRDVSGRGVQVNLLKLMEETEVSLFSQTDLLGQMQAVMDLQRGKQDARKTISTKHILFIVSGAFDKLAE
;
A
#
# COMPACT_ATOMS: atom_id res chain seq x y z
N MET A 1 54.34 49.28 8.91
CA MET A 1 52.95 49.49 8.44
C MET A 1 52.14 48.24 8.76
N PRO A 2 51.04 48.38 9.48
CA PRO A 2 50.37 47.28 10.13
C PRO A 2 49.42 46.49 9.19
N VAL A 3 49.32 45.19 9.44
CA VAL A 3 48.38 44.25 8.90
C VAL A 3 47.02 44.47 9.59
N PRO A 4 45.88 44.52 8.88
CA PRO A 4 44.58 44.56 9.54
C PRO A 4 44.10 43.14 9.90
N PRO A 5 43.25 43.04 10.96
CA PRO A 5 42.89 41.80 11.61
C PRO A 5 41.67 41.10 10.99
N ASP A 6 41.67 39.81 11.22
CA ASP A 6 40.52 38.89 11.43
C ASP A 6 39.20 39.19 10.71
N ALA A 7 38.92 38.34 9.67
CA ALA A 7 37.61 38.08 9.21
C ALA A 7 37.12 36.74 9.83
N GLU A 8 36.29 36.86 10.86
CA GLU A 8 35.59 35.78 11.53
C GLU A 8 34.81 34.93 10.52
N ALA A 9 35.12 33.64 10.48
CA ALA A 9 34.33 32.63 9.82
C ALA A 9 32.99 32.51 10.56
N LYS A 10 31.94 33.10 10.01
CA LYS A 10 30.56 32.78 10.40
C LYS A 10 30.24 31.36 9.89
N GLY A 11 30.23 30.42 10.83
CA GLY A 11 29.68 29.11 10.63
C GLY A 11 28.22 29.22 10.18
N VAL A 12 27.97 28.79 8.96
CA VAL A 12 26.62 28.58 8.47
C VAL A 12 26.15 27.24 9.05
N ASP A 13 25.38 27.33 10.12
CA ASP A 13 24.56 26.23 10.60
C ASP A 13 23.58 25.86 9.49
N GLN A 14 23.94 24.85 8.70
CA GLN A 14 23.00 24.16 7.82
C GLN A 14 22.11 23.32 8.72
N GLU A 15 20.98 23.88 9.09
CA GLU A 15 19.84 23.13 9.61
C GLU A 15 19.58 21.93 8.70
N LYS A 16 19.86 20.73 9.22
CA LYS A 16 19.32 19.49 8.72
C LYS A 16 17.80 19.59 8.82
N LYS A 17 17.14 19.99 7.75
CA LYS A 17 15.71 19.71 7.56
C LYS A 17 15.58 18.21 7.38
N SER A 18 15.55 17.47 8.49
CA SER A 18 14.91 16.17 8.54
C SER A 18 13.49 16.37 8.05
N SER A 19 13.05 15.56 7.12
CA SER A 19 11.64 15.45 6.71
C SER A 19 10.82 15.40 7.99
N LYS A 20 10.07 16.47 8.30
CA LYS A 20 9.18 16.50 9.46
C LYS A 20 8.15 15.42 9.22
N GLU A 21 8.31 14.27 9.89
CA GLU A 21 7.22 13.33 10.11
C GLU A 21 6.02 14.17 10.54
N ASN A 22 4.92 14.03 9.83
CA ASN A 22 3.69 14.68 10.24
C ASN A 22 3.03 13.80 11.32
N PRO A 23 3.27 14.07 12.63
CA PRO A 23 2.87 13.17 13.72
C PRO A 23 1.35 13.01 13.80
N GLU A 24 0.61 13.89 13.15
CA GLU A 24 -0.85 13.85 13.14
C GLU A 24 -1.40 12.82 12.14
N SER A 25 -0.68 12.56 11.04
CA SER A 25 -1.12 11.61 10.02
C SER A 25 -1.14 10.16 10.52
N LEU A 26 -0.21 9.76 11.39
CA LEU A 26 -0.15 8.41 11.96
C LEU A 26 -0.86 8.28 13.31
N LYS A 27 -1.43 9.38 13.84
CA LYS A 27 -2.07 9.37 15.15
C LYS A 27 -3.13 8.28 15.28
N LYS A 28 -4.01 8.14 14.30
CA LYS A 28 -5.07 7.12 14.30
C LYS A 28 -4.53 5.69 14.36
N ILE A 29 -3.40 5.44 13.70
CA ILE A 29 -2.77 4.11 13.67
C ILE A 29 -2.07 3.85 15.00
N ARG A 30 -1.34 4.82 15.56
CA ARG A 30 -0.69 4.72 16.87
C ARG A 30 -1.69 4.57 18.01
N GLU A 31 -2.86 5.19 17.89
CA GLU A 31 -3.96 5.10 18.84
C GLU A 31 -4.93 3.93 18.56
N PHE A 32 -4.64 3.10 17.56
CA PHE A 32 -5.51 1.96 17.23
C PHE A 32 -5.64 1.02 18.45
N ARG A 33 -6.88 0.84 18.92
CA ARG A 33 -7.23 0.02 20.10
C ARG A 33 -8.51 -0.77 19.89
N LEU A 34 -9.05 -0.75 18.65
CA LEU A 34 -10.30 -1.44 18.35
C LEU A 34 -10.18 -2.94 18.57
N LYS A 35 -11.20 -3.51 19.17
CA LYS A 35 -11.36 -4.96 19.33
C LYS A 35 -12.12 -5.55 18.14
N PRO A 36 -11.94 -6.84 17.82
CA PRO A 36 -12.68 -7.48 16.73
C PRO A 36 -14.21 -7.34 16.87
N VAL A 37 -14.72 -7.38 18.09
CA VAL A 37 -16.16 -7.19 18.35
C VAL A 37 -16.64 -5.81 17.93
N GLU A 38 -15.88 -4.77 18.25
CA GLU A 38 -16.22 -3.38 17.91
C GLU A 38 -16.21 -3.13 16.40
N ILE A 39 -15.24 -3.74 15.68
CA ILE A 39 -15.21 -3.69 14.21
C ILE A 39 -16.43 -4.42 13.65
N LYS A 40 -16.75 -5.61 14.15
CA LYS A 40 -17.92 -6.35 13.69
C LYS A 40 -19.22 -5.58 13.93
N GLU A 41 -19.41 -5.03 15.11
CA GLU A 41 -20.59 -4.21 15.45
C GLU A 41 -20.71 -2.98 14.54
N TYR A 42 -19.57 -2.34 14.22
CA TYR A 42 -19.57 -1.25 13.24
C TYR A 42 -20.05 -1.73 11.87
N LEU A 43 -19.52 -2.87 11.40
CA LEU A 43 -19.88 -3.44 10.09
C LEU A 43 -21.35 -3.88 10.03
N ASP A 44 -21.90 -4.37 11.13
CA ASP A 44 -23.31 -4.79 11.24
C ASP A 44 -24.30 -3.63 10.99
N ARG A 45 -23.87 -2.38 11.17
CA ARG A 45 -24.69 -1.18 10.85
C ARG A 45 -24.85 -0.95 9.35
N PHE A 46 -23.92 -1.46 8.54
CA PHE A 46 -23.86 -1.16 7.11
C PHE A 46 -24.07 -2.39 6.22
N VAL A 47 -23.73 -3.58 6.72
CA VAL A 47 -23.79 -4.83 5.95
C VAL A 47 -24.70 -5.82 6.65
N ILE A 48 -25.81 -6.17 5.99
CA ILE A 48 -26.76 -7.16 6.48
C ILE A 48 -26.21 -8.56 6.15
N ARG A 49 -26.33 -9.50 7.10
CA ARG A 49 -25.81 -10.88 7.00
C ARG A 49 -24.28 -10.93 6.92
N GLN A 50 -23.71 -12.00 6.42
CA GLN A 50 -22.26 -12.22 6.27
C GLN A 50 -21.52 -12.26 7.61
N ASP A 51 -22.13 -12.80 8.66
CA ASP A 51 -21.59 -12.74 10.02
C ASP A 51 -20.21 -13.40 10.15
N GLU A 52 -20.00 -14.56 9.51
CA GLU A 52 -18.72 -15.26 9.56
C GLU A 52 -17.61 -14.45 8.84
N ALA A 53 -17.90 -13.94 7.65
CA ALA A 53 -16.93 -13.09 6.94
C ALA A 53 -16.57 -11.83 7.75
N LYS A 54 -17.56 -11.18 8.37
CA LYS A 54 -17.33 -10.02 9.24
C LYS A 54 -16.49 -10.36 10.47
N LYS A 55 -16.71 -11.51 11.12
CA LYS A 55 -15.90 -11.96 12.26
C LYS A 55 -14.44 -12.19 11.85
N VAL A 56 -14.22 -12.97 10.79
CA VAL A 56 -12.85 -13.28 10.31
C VAL A 56 -12.13 -12.02 9.90
N LEU A 57 -12.78 -11.14 9.13
CA LEU A 57 -12.21 -9.86 8.72
C LEU A 57 -11.89 -8.97 9.93
N ALA A 58 -12.78 -8.87 10.89
CA ALA A 58 -12.57 -8.07 12.09
C ALA A 58 -11.33 -8.54 12.87
N VAL A 59 -11.13 -9.85 12.99
CA VAL A 59 -9.92 -10.43 13.63
C VAL A 59 -8.67 -10.10 12.80
N ALA A 60 -8.69 -10.37 11.49
CA ALA A 60 -7.54 -10.15 10.62
C ALA A 60 -7.11 -8.66 10.58
N ILE A 61 -8.08 -7.75 10.54
CA ILE A 61 -7.85 -6.30 10.58
C ILE A 61 -7.26 -5.88 11.92
N CYS A 62 -7.81 -6.37 13.03
CA CYS A 62 -7.28 -6.08 14.36
C CYS A 62 -5.84 -6.57 14.51
N ASP A 63 -5.55 -7.77 14.04
CA ASP A 63 -4.22 -8.35 14.12
C ASP A 63 -3.23 -7.51 13.31
N HIS A 64 -3.55 -7.21 12.05
CA HIS A 64 -2.71 -6.39 11.17
C HIS A 64 -2.39 -5.04 11.81
N PHE A 65 -3.39 -4.24 12.21
CA PHE A 65 -3.14 -2.90 12.73
C PHE A 65 -2.53 -2.89 14.13
N ASN A 66 -2.74 -3.93 14.95
CA ASN A 66 -2.01 -4.10 16.20
C ASN A 66 -0.53 -4.40 15.97
N GLN A 67 -0.19 -5.20 14.96
CA GLN A 67 1.20 -5.46 14.58
C GLN A 67 1.86 -4.19 14.06
N VAL A 68 1.20 -3.46 13.15
CA VAL A 68 1.67 -2.15 12.65
C VAL A 68 1.94 -1.19 13.79
N ARG A 69 1.00 -1.05 14.72
CA ARG A 69 1.16 -0.19 15.89
C ARG A 69 2.38 -0.58 16.72
N ARG A 70 2.60 -1.88 16.96
CA ARG A 70 3.78 -2.36 17.70
C ARG A 70 5.09 -2.03 16.98
N CYS A 71 5.11 -2.12 15.65
CA CYS A 71 6.27 -1.70 14.85
C CYS A 71 6.56 -0.19 15.01
N LEU A 72 5.51 0.64 15.06
CA LEU A 72 5.63 2.08 15.27
C LEU A 72 6.05 2.45 16.69
N GLU A 73 5.60 1.68 17.71
CA GLU A 73 5.94 1.92 19.12
C GLU A 73 7.34 1.41 19.49
N SER A 74 7.84 0.38 18.81
CA SER A 74 9.09 -0.30 19.14
C SER A 74 9.88 -0.66 17.89
N PRO A 75 10.84 0.17 17.45
CA PRO A 75 11.63 -0.07 16.23
C PRO A 75 12.26 -1.47 16.15
N GLY A 76 12.77 -2.01 17.26
CA GLY A 76 13.31 -3.37 17.30
C GLY A 76 12.27 -4.50 17.16
N TYR A 77 10.98 -4.20 17.16
CA TYR A 77 9.93 -5.18 16.87
C TYR A 77 9.81 -5.44 15.37
N ALA A 78 10.10 -4.44 14.54
CA ALA A 78 10.05 -4.55 13.09
C ALA A 78 11.09 -5.55 12.51
N ASP A 79 12.19 -5.80 13.27
CA ASP A 79 13.27 -6.72 12.87
C ASP A 79 12.99 -8.19 13.27
N ARG A 80 11.91 -8.44 14.00
CA ARG A 80 11.49 -9.81 14.33
C ARG A 80 10.70 -10.38 13.17
N GLU A 81 10.52 -11.70 13.17
CA GLU A 81 9.70 -12.41 12.18
C GLU A 81 8.28 -11.84 12.13
N TYR A 82 8.09 -10.83 11.30
CA TYR A 82 6.79 -10.25 10.98
C TYR A 82 6.21 -11.01 9.80
N ALA A 83 5.22 -11.86 10.04
CA ALA A 83 4.49 -12.51 8.96
C ALA A 83 3.43 -11.54 8.43
N LYS A 84 3.65 -11.02 7.21
CA LYS A 84 2.66 -10.21 6.51
C LYS A 84 1.45 -11.08 6.13
N HIS A 85 0.28 -10.70 6.59
CA HIS A 85 -0.97 -11.37 6.25
C HIS A 85 -1.69 -10.63 5.13
N ASN A 86 -1.96 -11.33 4.03
CA ASN A 86 -2.85 -10.88 2.98
C ASN A 86 -4.19 -11.61 3.13
N ILE A 87 -5.30 -10.97 2.72
CA ILE A 87 -6.64 -11.53 2.91
C ILE A 87 -7.20 -11.90 1.55
N LEU A 88 -7.72 -13.13 1.43
CA LEU A 88 -8.46 -13.60 0.27
C LEU A 88 -9.95 -13.70 0.60
N LEU A 89 -10.80 -13.00 -0.16
CA LEU A 89 -12.25 -13.03 -0.06
C LEU A 89 -12.85 -13.81 -1.23
N LEU A 90 -13.44 -14.94 -0.93
CA LEU A 90 -14.16 -15.77 -1.91
C LEU A 90 -15.67 -15.49 -1.83
N GLY A 91 -16.33 -15.45 -2.95
CA GLY A 91 -17.77 -15.36 -3.00
C GLY A 91 -18.30 -14.68 -4.26
N PRO A 92 -19.59 -14.90 -4.61
CA PRO A 92 -20.18 -14.42 -5.85
C PRO A 92 -20.11 -12.89 -5.98
N THR A 93 -20.23 -12.42 -7.21
CA THR A 93 -20.27 -10.98 -7.50
C THR A 93 -21.54 -10.35 -6.91
N GLY A 94 -21.48 -9.11 -6.48
CA GLY A 94 -22.65 -8.36 -6.01
C GLY A 94 -23.01 -8.56 -4.52
N VAL A 95 -22.33 -9.44 -3.78
CA VAL A 95 -22.63 -9.69 -2.34
C VAL A 95 -22.07 -8.63 -1.39
N GLY A 96 -21.53 -7.53 -1.88
CA GLY A 96 -21.08 -6.41 -1.06
C GLY A 96 -19.64 -6.46 -0.56
N LYS A 97 -18.78 -7.37 -1.12
CA LYS A 97 -17.35 -7.47 -0.72
C LYS A 97 -16.64 -6.12 -0.73
N THR A 98 -16.71 -5.39 -1.83
CA THR A 98 -16.10 -4.05 -1.98
C THR A 98 -16.62 -3.04 -0.95
N TYR A 99 -17.94 -3.07 -0.69
CA TYR A 99 -18.56 -2.15 0.25
C TYR A 99 -18.07 -2.40 1.67
N LEU A 100 -17.96 -3.66 2.05
CA LEU A 100 -17.43 -4.09 3.35
C LEU A 100 -16.01 -3.55 3.56
N MET A 101 -15.13 -3.68 2.54
CA MET A 101 -13.74 -3.18 2.62
C MET A 101 -13.66 -1.68 2.75
N ARG A 102 -14.52 -0.95 2.04
CA ARG A 102 -14.60 0.51 2.14
C ARG A 102 -15.06 0.97 3.53
N CYS A 103 -16.00 0.26 4.15
CA CYS A 103 -16.44 0.54 5.52
C CYS A 103 -15.29 0.36 6.51
N ILE A 104 -14.48 -0.71 6.35
CA ILE A 104 -13.31 -0.98 7.20
C ILE A 104 -12.28 0.14 7.07
N ALA A 105 -11.87 0.48 5.85
CA ALA A 105 -10.89 1.55 5.62
C ALA A 105 -11.34 2.89 6.21
N LYS A 106 -12.63 3.22 6.09
CA LYS A 106 -13.21 4.42 6.69
C LYS A 106 -13.20 4.38 8.22
N LEU A 107 -13.48 3.23 8.83
CA LEU A 107 -13.45 3.06 10.28
C LEU A 107 -12.05 3.30 10.84
N ILE A 108 -11.04 2.73 10.20
CA ILE A 108 -9.65 2.84 10.64
C ILE A 108 -9.08 4.22 10.30
N GLY A 109 -9.54 4.82 9.21
CA GLY A 109 -9.11 6.14 8.74
C GLY A 109 -7.79 6.09 8.00
N VAL A 110 -7.53 5.00 7.25
CA VAL A 110 -6.36 4.81 6.40
C VAL A 110 -6.71 5.00 4.91
N PRO A 111 -5.73 5.33 4.06
CA PRO A 111 -5.92 5.39 2.62
C PRO A 111 -6.43 4.06 2.07
N PHE A 112 -7.32 4.14 1.08
CA PHE A 112 -7.95 2.98 0.46
C PHE A 112 -7.95 3.10 -1.06
N VAL A 113 -7.43 2.08 -1.72
CA VAL A 113 -7.49 1.93 -3.18
C VAL A 113 -8.24 0.68 -3.55
N LYS A 114 -9.16 0.80 -4.51
CA LYS A 114 -9.82 -0.33 -5.17
C LYS A 114 -9.34 -0.41 -6.60
N ALA A 115 -8.93 -1.60 -7.02
CA ALA A 115 -8.64 -1.90 -8.42
C ALA A 115 -9.29 -3.21 -8.86
N ASP A 116 -9.32 -3.40 -10.16
CA ASP A 116 -9.81 -4.59 -10.83
C ASP A 116 -8.59 -5.29 -11.48
N ALA A 117 -8.39 -6.56 -11.14
CA ALA A 117 -7.23 -7.33 -11.60
C ALA A 117 -7.14 -7.45 -13.12
N THR A 118 -8.28 -7.38 -13.82
CA THR A 118 -8.34 -7.48 -15.29
C THR A 118 -7.77 -6.28 -16.04
N LYS A 119 -7.52 -5.16 -15.33
CA LYS A 119 -6.98 -3.92 -15.92
C LYS A 119 -5.45 -3.89 -16.00
N PHE A 120 -4.78 -4.86 -15.38
CA PHE A 120 -3.33 -4.93 -15.39
C PHE A 120 -2.79 -5.75 -16.55
N SER A 121 -1.60 -5.37 -17.03
CA SER A 121 -0.83 -6.13 -18.00
C SER A 121 0.58 -6.37 -17.51
N GLU A 122 1.21 -7.44 -18.01
CA GLU A 122 2.56 -7.83 -17.60
C GLU A 122 3.61 -6.74 -17.83
N THR A 123 3.47 -5.99 -18.92
CA THR A 123 4.47 -5.00 -19.36
C THR A 123 4.07 -3.56 -19.08
N GLY A 124 2.87 -3.32 -18.57
CA GLY A 124 2.34 -1.95 -18.41
C GLY A 124 2.11 -1.19 -19.73
N TYR A 125 2.45 -1.80 -20.88
CA TYR A 125 2.40 -1.14 -22.18
C TYR A 125 0.99 -1.04 -22.77
N VAL A 126 0.13 -1.99 -22.46
CA VAL A 126 -1.28 -2.05 -22.94
C VAL A 126 -2.28 -1.93 -21.77
N GLY A 127 -1.80 -1.85 -20.52
CA GLY A 127 -2.62 -1.74 -19.33
C GLY A 127 -1.86 -1.01 -18.21
N HIS A 128 -2.45 -0.99 -17.03
CA HIS A 128 -1.79 -0.46 -15.85
C HIS A 128 -0.70 -1.41 -15.35
N ASP A 129 0.37 -0.86 -14.80
CA ASP A 129 1.34 -1.62 -14.02
C ASP A 129 0.75 -1.95 -12.65
N VAL A 130 1.06 -3.14 -12.11
CA VAL A 130 0.62 -3.51 -10.75
C VAL A 130 1.18 -2.58 -9.67
N GLU A 131 2.34 -1.97 -9.89
CA GLU A 131 2.91 -0.96 -9.00
C GLU A 131 2.07 0.32 -8.93
N ASP A 132 1.24 0.60 -9.94
CA ASP A 132 0.35 1.76 -9.91
C ASP A 132 -0.66 1.68 -8.75
N LEU A 133 -0.97 0.48 -8.26
CA LEU A 133 -1.76 0.30 -7.03
C LEU A 133 -1.18 1.05 -5.84
N VAL A 134 0.13 0.98 -5.68
CA VAL A 134 0.84 1.63 -4.58
C VAL A 134 0.98 3.13 -4.84
N ARG A 135 1.23 3.52 -6.09
CA ARG A 135 1.24 4.95 -6.49
C ARG A 135 -0.13 5.60 -6.28
N ASP A 136 -1.20 4.89 -6.60
CA ASP A 136 -2.57 5.38 -6.36
C ASP A 136 -2.90 5.45 -4.86
N LEU A 137 -2.31 4.55 -4.03
CA LEU A 137 -2.45 4.62 -2.59
C LEU A 137 -1.77 5.88 -2.01
N VAL A 138 -0.62 6.28 -2.55
CA VAL A 138 0.04 7.55 -2.21
C VAL A 138 -0.82 8.74 -2.64
N LYS A 139 -1.46 8.70 -3.82
CA LYS A 139 -2.42 9.73 -4.24
C LYS A 139 -3.63 9.81 -3.29
N ALA A 140 -4.17 8.64 -2.89
CA ALA A 140 -5.28 8.57 -1.93
C ALA A 140 -4.90 9.09 -0.54
N ALA A 141 -3.61 9.06 -0.21
CA ALA A 141 -3.01 9.66 0.99
C ALA A 141 -2.62 11.13 0.80
N GLU A 142 -3.09 11.79 -0.27
CA GLU A 142 -2.75 13.19 -0.59
C GLU A 142 -1.23 13.45 -0.69
N GLY A 143 -0.48 12.46 -1.17
CA GLY A 143 0.98 12.53 -1.31
C GLY A 143 1.75 12.19 -0.02
N ASN A 144 1.07 11.86 1.07
CA ASN A 144 1.70 11.43 2.31
C ASN A 144 2.16 9.98 2.20
N ILE A 145 3.44 9.78 1.85
CA ILE A 145 4.04 8.45 1.64
C ILE A 145 4.03 7.64 2.95
N GLU A 146 4.30 8.29 4.08
CA GLU A 146 4.32 7.64 5.38
C GLU A 146 2.94 7.05 5.75
N LEU A 147 1.86 7.80 5.53
CA LEU A 147 0.51 7.31 5.75
C LEU A 147 0.11 6.22 4.74
N ALA A 148 0.55 6.35 3.48
CA ALA A 148 0.25 5.39 2.42
C ALA A 148 0.80 3.98 2.74
N GLN A 149 1.94 3.87 3.43
CA GLN A 149 2.51 2.58 3.85
C GLN A 149 1.58 1.75 4.74
N TYR A 150 0.59 2.36 5.36
CA TYR A 150 -0.38 1.71 6.24
C TYR A 150 -1.78 1.64 5.63
N GLY A 151 -1.88 1.87 4.33
CA GLY A 151 -3.14 1.83 3.62
C GLY A 151 -3.63 0.42 3.30
N ILE A 152 -4.82 0.37 2.71
CA ILE A 152 -5.47 -0.87 2.27
C ILE A 152 -5.60 -0.84 0.74
N VAL A 153 -5.10 -1.87 0.08
CA VAL A 153 -5.31 -2.14 -1.35
C VAL A 153 -6.30 -3.29 -1.48
N TYR A 154 -7.43 -3.03 -2.10
CA TYR A 154 -8.43 -4.02 -2.43
C TYR A 154 -8.43 -4.31 -3.93
N LEU A 155 -8.12 -5.56 -4.28
CA LEU A 155 -8.05 -6.03 -5.65
C LEU A 155 -9.18 -7.00 -5.91
N ASP A 156 -10.09 -6.63 -6.84
CA ASP A 156 -11.25 -7.44 -7.21
C ASP A 156 -10.98 -8.27 -8.47
N GLU A 157 -11.77 -9.32 -8.68
CA GLU A 157 -11.77 -10.16 -9.87
C GLU A 157 -10.44 -10.88 -10.16
N VAL A 158 -9.68 -11.26 -9.10
CA VAL A 158 -8.39 -11.95 -9.27
C VAL A 158 -8.54 -13.34 -9.92
N ASP A 159 -9.71 -13.96 -9.86
CA ASP A 159 -10.02 -15.21 -10.54
C ASP A 159 -10.03 -15.06 -12.07
N LYS A 160 -10.28 -13.85 -12.58
CA LYS A 160 -10.33 -13.57 -14.02
C LYS A 160 -8.94 -13.52 -14.69
N ILE A 161 -7.88 -13.28 -13.94
CA ILE A 161 -6.51 -13.31 -14.47
C ILE A 161 -5.91 -14.73 -14.50
N ALA A 162 -6.63 -15.73 -14.00
CA ALA A 162 -6.27 -17.13 -14.14
C ALA A 162 -6.59 -17.62 -15.57
N THR A 163 -5.62 -17.52 -16.48
CA THR A 163 -5.79 -17.96 -17.86
C THR A 163 -5.62 -19.48 -17.95
N PRO A 164 -6.50 -20.23 -18.67
CA PRO A 164 -6.28 -21.64 -18.95
C PRO A 164 -4.98 -21.83 -19.75
N ALA A 165 -4.18 -22.82 -19.38
CA ALA A 165 -2.86 -23.11 -19.96
C ALA A 165 -2.86 -23.49 -21.48
N GLN A 166 -4.01 -23.45 -22.16
CA GLN A 166 -4.21 -23.93 -23.53
C GLN A 166 -4.43 -22.84 -24.60
N ALA A 167 -4.41 -21.58 -24.25
CA ALA A 167 -4.46 -20.51 -25.27
C ALA A 167 -3.08 -20.38 -25.93
N ALA A 168 -2.83 -21.14 -26.98
CA ALA A 168 -1.65 -21.05 -27.84
C ALA A 168 -1.69 -19.72 -28.60
N GLY A 169 -1.17 -18.69 -28.02
CA GLY A 169 -0.97 -17.37 -28.59
C GLY A 169 -0.08 -16.59 -27.64
N ARG A 170 0.74 -15.70 -28.18
CA ARG A 170 1.69 -14.86 -27.44
C ARG A 170 0.99 -14.26 -26.22
N ASP A 171 1.27 -14.88 -25.07
CA ASP A 171 0.54 -14.67 -23.84
C ASP A 171 0.88 -13.29 -23.27
N VAL A 172 0.05 -12.29 -23.59
CA VAL A 172 -0.01 -11.00 -22.86
C VAL A 172 -0.75 -11.34 -21.56
N SER A 173 -0.14 -12.22 -20.77
CA SER A 173 -0.89 -13.17 -20.00
C SER A 173 -1.08 -12.72 -18.55
N GLY A 174 -2.22 -13.11 -18.05
CA GLY A 174 -2.54 -13.07 -16.64
C GLY A 174 -1.46 -13.69 -15.74
N ARG A 175 -0.61 -14.57 -16.22
CA ARG A 175 0.48 -15.19 -15.45
C ARG A 175 1.56 -14.18 -15.04
N GLY A 176 1.99 -13.29 -15.95
CA GLY A 176 2.93 -12.23 -15.62
C GLY A 176 2.34 -11.25 -14.61
N VAL A 177 1.07 -10.90 -14.79
CA VAL A 177 0.33 -10.08 -13.81
C VAL A 177 0.27 -10.77 -12.44
N GLN A 178 -0.03 -12.08 -12.39
CA GLN A 178 -0.05 -12.85 -11.14
C GLN A 178 1.29 -12.82 -10.43
N VAL A 179 2.39 -13.05 -11.15
CA VAL A 179 3.76 -13.02 -10.57
C VAL A 179 4.11 -11.64 -10.02
N ASN A 180 3.77 -10.59 -10.75
CA ASN A 180 4.04 -9.22 -10.31
C ASN A 180 3.17 -8.82 -9.11
N LEU A 181 1.90 -9.25 -9.08
CA LEU A 181 1.03 -9.07 -7.92
C LEU A 181 1.56 -9.79 -6.69
N LEU A 182 2.02 -11.05 -6.82
CA LEU A 182 2.60 -11.80 -5.70
C LEU A 182 3.81 -11.08 -5.12
N LYS A 183 4.73 -10.59 -5.98
CA LYS A 183 5.88 -9.80 -5.53
C LYS A 183 5.47 -8.54 -4.78
N LEU A 184 4.43 -7.85 -5.29
CA LEU A 184 3.93 -6.63 -4.66
C LEU A 184 3.26 -6.91 -3.31
N MET A 185 2.56 -8.04 -3.20
CA MET A 185 1.88 -8.47 -1.97
C MET A 185 2.84 -8.99 -0.90
N GLU A 186 4.05 -9.38 -1.28
CA GLU A 186 5.15 -9.64 -0.37
C GLU A 186 5.75 -8.32 0.14
N GLU A 187 6.97 -8.31 0.62
CA GLU A 187 7.68 -7.10 1.02
C GLU A 187 8.57 -6.62 -0.13
N THR A 188 8.24 -5.46 -0.71
CA THR A 188 9.04 -4.84 -1.78
C THR A 188 9.05 -3.32 -1.67
N GLU A 189 10.09 -2.72 -2.26
CA GLU A 189 10.20 -1.27 -2.42
C GLU A 189 9.70 -0.87 -3.80
N VAL A 190 8.70 -0.02 -3.85
CA VAL A 190 8.10 0.49 -5.10
C VAL A 190 8.56 1.92 -5.35
N SER A 191 9.05 2.18 -6.57
CA SER A 191 9.37 3.53 -7.01
C SER A 191 8.10 4.35 -7.26
N LEU A 192 8.04 5.55 -6.72
CA LEU A 192 6.91 6.47 -6.95
C LEU A 192 6.94 7.15 -8.32
N PHE A 193 8.06 7.06 -9.03
CA PHE A 193 8.14 7.52 -10.41
C PHE A 193 7.64 6.42 -11.35
N SER A 194 6.61 6.74 -12.15
CA SER A 194 6.17 5.85 -13.22
C SER A 194 7.22 5.79 -14.32
N GLN A 195 7.38 4.62 -14.96
CA GLN A 195 8.27 4.47 -16.13
C GLN A 195 7.85 5.37 -17.30
N THR A 196 6.60 5.81 -17.33
CA THR A 196 6.04 6.73 -18.33
C THR A 196 6.21 8.21 -18.00
N ASP A 197 6.64 8.54 -16.78
CA ASP A 197 6.85 9.92 -16.32
C ASP A 197 8.28 10.40 -16.62
N LEU A 198 8.53 10.72 -17.88
CA LEU A 198 9.82 11.25 -18.34
C LEU A 198 10.23 12.55 -17.64
N LEU A 199 9.24 13.41 -17.31
CA LEU A 199 9.51 14.69 -16.63
C LEU A 199 9.93 14.46 -15.18
N GLY A 200 9.24 13.57 -14.47
CA GLY A 200 9.60 13.18 -13.09
C GLY A 200 10.98 12.52 -13.05
N GLN A 201 11.31 11.68 -14.01
CA GLN A 201 12.63 11.04 -14.12
C GLN A 201 13.74 12.08 -14.37
N MET A 202 13.54 13.03 -15.29
CA MET A 202 14.49 14.11 -15.52
C MET A 202 14.70 14.99 -14.29
N GLN A 203 13.63 15.29 -13.58
CA GLN A 203 13.69 16.08 -12.34
C GLN A 203 14.42 15.34 -11.22
N ALA A 204 14.21 14.03 -11.09
CA ALA A 204 14.94 13.18 -10.14
C ALA A 204 16.44 13.13 -10.44
N VAL A 205 16.84 13.06 -11.73
CA VAL A 205 18.25 13.11 -12.16
C VAL A 205 18.88 14.47 -11.82
N MET A 206 18.17 15.56 -12.08
CA MET A 206 18.65 16.92 -11.73
C MET A 206 18.79 17.11 -10.23
N ASP A 207 17.88 16.60 -9.42
CA ASP A 207 17.93 16.68 -7.97
C ASP A 207 19.08 15.82 -7.38
N LEU A 208 19.37 14.65 -7.98
CA LEU A 208 20.56 13.85 -7.68
C LEU A 208 21.87 14.62 -7.96
N GLN A 209 21.96 15.32 -9.12
CA GLN A 209 23.13 16.13 -9.46
C GLN A 209 23.30 17.32 -8.52
N ARG A 210 22.22 17.81 -7.91
CA ARG A 210 22.24 18.91 -6.91
C ARG A 210 22.52 18.41 -5.48
N GLY A 211 22.87 17.13 -5.30
CA GLY A 211 23.20 16.56 -4.00
C GLY A 211 22.03 16.38 -3.04
N LYS A 212 20.78 16.45 -3.55
CA LYS A 212 19.61 16.13 -2.75
C LYS A 212 19.46 14.62 -2.67
N GLN A 213 19.72 14.04 -1.52
CA GLN A 213 19.65 12.60 -1.25
C GLN A 213 18.22 12.02 -1.35
N ASP A 214 17.19 12.85 -1.39
CA ASP A 214 15.77 12.47 -1.46
C ASP A 214 15.24 12.21 -2.89
N ALA A 215 16.10 12.12 -3.89
CA ALA A 215 15.68 12.06 -5.28
C ALA A 215 14.98 10.74 -5.70
N ARG A 216 15.07 9.68 -4.91
CA ARG A 216 14.36 8.41 -5.14
C ARG A 216 13.32 8.21 -4.05
N LYS A 217 12.13 8.75 -4.28
CA LYS A 217 11.00 8.45 -3.39
C LYS A 217 10.53 7.03 -3.68
N THR A 218 10.77 6.13 -2.74
CA THR A 218 10.23 4.78 -2.74
C THR A 218 9.22 4.63 -1.60
N ILE A 219 8.40 3.61 -1.69
CA ILE A 219 7.45 3.22 -0.66
C ILE A 219 7.55 1.72 -0.43
N SER A 220 7.68 1.31 0.83
CA SER A 220 7.65 -0.10 1.20
C SER A 220 6.22 -0.64 1.26
N THR A 221 6.02 -1.84 0.72
CA THR A 221 4.73 -2.53 0.80
C THR A 221 4.57 -3.36 2.08
N LYS A 222 5.57 -3.40 2.95
CA LYS A 222 5.61 -4.24 4.17
C LYS A 222 4.34 -4.15 5.01
N HIS A 223 3.86 -2.94 5.27
CA HIS A 223 2.71 -2.69 6.13
C HIS A 223 1.42 -2.35 5.36
N ILE A 224 1.45 -2.39 4.03
CA ILE A 224 0.23 -2.25 3.22
C ILE A 224 -0.58 -3.54 3.35
N LEU A 225 -1.85 -3.42 3.71
CA LEU A 225 -2.77 -4.56 3.75
C LEU A 225 -3.34 -4.81 2.36
N PHE A 226 -3.01 -5.94 1.76
CA PHE A 226 -3.63 -6.38 0.51
C PHE A 226 -4.79 -7.31 0.81
N ILE A 227 -5.93 -6.99 0.20
CA ILE A 227 -7.15 -7.79 0.26
C ILE A 227 -7.54 -8.08 -1.17
N VAL A 228 -7.50 -9.34 -1.55
CA VAL A 228 -7.85 -9.79 -2.90
C VAL A 228 -9.19 -10.50 -2.89
N SER A 229 -9.96 -10.39 -3.96
CA SER A 229 -11.26 -11.06 -4.06
C SER A 229 -11.55 -11.60 -5.45
N GLY A 230 -12.37 -12.62 -5.48
CA GLY A 230 -12.87 -13.24 -6.72
C GLY A 230 -14.07 -14.11 -6.45
N ALA A 231 -14.79 -14.47 -7.52
CA ALA A 231 -15.92 -15.37 -7.44
C ALA A 231 -15.46 -16.84 -7.31
N PHE A 232 -14.44 -17.23 -8.08
CA PHE A 232 -13.85 -18.58 -8.10
C PHE A 232 -14.91 -19.68 -8.33
N ASP A 233 -15.85 -19.43 -9.24
CA ASP A 233 -17.03 -20.30 -9.49
C ASP A 233 -16.65 -21.76 -9.82
N LYS A 234 -15.44 -21.99 -10.32
CA LYS A 234 -14.94 -23.32 -10.69
C LYS A 234 -14.09 -24.01 -9.61
N LEU A 235 -13.97 -23.42 -8.43
CA LEU A 235 -13.11 -23.97 -7.37
C LEU A 235 -13.77 -25.18 -6.65
N ALA A 236 -15.09 -25.34 -6.79
CA ALA A 236 -15.88 -26.38 -6.15
C ALA A 236 -16.15 -27.62 -7.06
N GLU A 237 -15.67 -27.58 -8.31
CA GLU A 237 -15.68 -28.69 -9.25
C GLU A 237 -14.35 -29.48 -9.17
#